data_147d06d769eefd2dbfb8fc13fe2aabb1
#
_entry.id   147d06d769eefd2dbfb8fc13fe2aabb1
#
_cell.length_a   1.000
_cell.length_b   1.000
_cell.length_c   1.000
_cell.angle_alpha   90.00
_cell.angle_beta   90.00
_cell.angle_gamma   90.00
#
_symmetry.space_group_name_H-M   'P 1'
#
loop_
_entity.id
_entity.type
_entity.pdbx_description
1 polymer ?
#
loop_
_entity_poly.entity_id
_entity_poly.type
_entity_poly.pdbx_seq_one_letter_code
_entity_poly.pdbx_strand_id
1 'polypeptide(L)'
;MEQVVGSPGAEGTPTQHERHACDGAGADGGCIAGAGCAAEATTPGVVASGPLREALRALLPPQAELRLELGEAVDRSVGMLVQQATELLGGGRWDQCLQSCEVLLDYAWERLNTGPWRDVDKAWRRVYAFGCVLKALCLCEGPGEAAATTALRACDMGLLMGAAIFGNVLVKMAAILQAHVLSVKKRPAQGSSEEQPGAKRARSEPVPAPKVPLDSAVPRLHCPSLQHFREHFLLPGRPVILEGVVDHWPCMKKWSLEYIQEVAGCRTVPVEVGSRYTDDEWSQRLMTVNDFVSKHIVNKAKDVGYLAQHQLFDQIPELKQDIGIPDYCCLGRGEEEEITINAWFGPQGTVSPLHQDPQQNFLVQESEALYPHETHLLHNTSQVDVENPDLEKFPRFAEVQSLACVLEPGDMLFIPVKHWHYVRALDLSFSVSFWWT
;
A
#
# COMPACT_ATOMS: atom_id res chain seq x y z
N MET A 1 10.69 0.92 7.28
CA MET A 1 10.48 -0.20 6.34
C MET A 1 11.65 -0.19 5.38
N GLU A 2 12.55 -1.13 5.51
CA GLU A 2 13.67 -1.26 4.56
C GLU A 2 13.30 -2.28 3.51
N GLN A 3 13.35 -1.82 2.27
CA GLN A 3 13.21 -2.68 1.11
C GLN A 3 14.58 -3.29 0.82
N VAL A 4 14.70 -4.60 0.95
CA VAL A 4 15.79 -5.34 0.31
C VAL A 4 15.29 -5.73 -1.07
N VAL A 5 15.68 -4.97 -2.08
CA VAL A 5 15.53 -5.36 -3.47
C VAL A 5 16.75 -6.20 -3.83
N GLY A 6 16.57 -7.51 -3.92
CA GLY A 6 17.57 -8.41 -4.48
C GLY A 6 17.76 -8.10 -5.98
N SER A 7 18.97 -7.77 -6.37
CA SER A 7 19.35 -7.63 -7.77
C SER A 7 19.39 -9.01 -8.45
N PRO A 8 18.81 -9.18 -9.65
CA PRO A 8 19.05 -10.35 -10.46
C PRO A 8 20.42 -10.22 -11.14
N GLY A 9 21.28 -11.21 -10.94
CA GLY A 9 22.54 -11.35 -11.65
C GLY A 9 22.31 -11.41 -13.15
N ALA A 10 23.04 -10.57 -13.85
CA ALA A 10 23.14 -10.58 -15.29
C ALA A 10 24.39 -11.38 -15.71
N GLU A 11 24.19 -12.34 -16.58
CA GLU A 11 25.18 -12.65 -17.63
C GLU A 11 24.45 -13.34 -18.79
N GLY A 12 24.52 -12.71 -19.95
CA GLY A 12 24.04 -13.24 -21.23
C GLY A 12 24.29 -12.25 -22.36
N THR A 13 25.43 -12.35 -22.98
CA THR A 13 25.89 -11.60 -24.16
C THR A 13 24.94 -11.70 -25.35
N PRO A 14 24.83 -10.66 -26.20
CA PRO A 14 23.96 -10.66 -27.36
C PRO A 14 24.69 -11.21 -28.60
N THR A 15 24.05 -12.14 -29.27
CA THR A 15 24.40 -12.54 -30.64
C THR A 15 23.65 -11.66 -31.65
N GLN A 16 24.45 -11.09 -32.55
CA GLN A 16 23.99 -10.45 -33.79
C GLN A 16 23.42 -11.50 -34.77
N HIS A 17 22.32 -11.20 -35.45
CA HIS A 17 22.02 -11.60 -36.82
C HIS A 17 20.95 -10.71 -37.40
N GLU A 18 21.35 -9.90 -38.35
CA GLU A 18 21.15 -9.90 -39.81
C GLU A 18 19.87 -9.27 -40.32
N ARG A 19 20.11 -8.16 -40.99
CA ARG A 19 19.20 -7.43 -41.85
C ARG A 19 18.97 -8.23 -43.14
N HIS A 20 17.71 -8.30 -43.56
CA HIS A 20 17.40 -8.49 -44.99
C HIS A 20 16.48 -7.36 -45.46
N ALA A 21 17.04 -6.61 -46.40
CA ALA A 21 16.32 -5.74 -47.30
C ALA A 21 15.73 -6.55 -48.46
N CYS A 22 14.55 -6.18 -48.91
CA CYS A 22 14.12 -6.50 -50.28
C CYS A 22 13.34 -5.32 -50.85
N ASP A 23 13.91 -4.75 -51.90
CA ASP A 23 13.38 -3.82 -52.85
C ASP A 23 12.33 -4.46 -53.76
N GLY A 24 11.47 -3.61 -54.43
CA GLY A 24 10.73 -3.94 -55.61
C GLY A 24 9.41 -3.20 -55.82
N ALA A 25 9.35 -2.12 -56.34
CA ALA A 25 9.05 -1.44 -57.59
C ALA A 25 7.73 -1.85 -58.30
N GLY A 26 6.97 -0.82 -58.75
CA GLY A 26 6.17 -0.83 -60.01
C GLY A 26 4.67 -0.52 -59.78
N ALA A 27 4.19 0.63 -59.98
CA ALA A 27 3.78 1.35 -61.18
C ALA A 27 2.28 1.16 -61.56
N ASP A 28 1.61 2.29 -61.71
CA ASP A 28 0.58 2.71 -62.68
C ASP A 28 -0.89 2.35 -62.51
N GLY A 29 -1.68 3.42 -62.51
CA GLY A 29 -2.80 3.53 -63.42
C GLY A 29 -4.20 3.84 -62.90
N GLY A 30 -4.67 5.05 -63.09
CA GLY A 30 -6.07 5.23 -63.52
C GLY A 30 -7.01 6.01 -62.60
N CYS A 31 -7.23 7.27 -62.92
CA CYS A 31 -8.37 8.10 -62.50
C CYS A 31 -9.72 7.48 -62.90
N ILE A 32 -10.76 7.66 -62.09
CA ILE A 32 -12.04 8.23 -62.52
C ILE A 32 -12.82 8.79 -61.30
N ALA A 33 -13.41 9.99 -61.50
CA ALA A 33 -14.23 10.73 -60.55
C ALA A 33 -15.62 10.10 -60.41
N GLY A 34 -16.19 10.16 -59.21
CA GLY A 34 -17.58 9.89 -58.92
C GLY A 34 -18.01 10.56 -57.64
N ALA A 35 -18.79 11.64 -57.77
CA ALA A 35 -19.42 12.35 -56.66
C ALA A 35 -20.52 11.47 -56.02
N GLY A 36 -20.58 11.45 -54.71
CA GLY A 36 -21.67 10.77 -54.01
C GLY A 36 -21.60 10.96 -52.50
N CYS A 37 -22.45 11.84 -52.00
CA CYS A 37 -23.06 11.92 -50.66
C CYS A 37 -22.19 11.60 -49.44
N ALA A 38 -21.87 12.66 -48.70
CA ALA A 38 -21.45 12.58 -47.31
C ALA A 38 -22.54 11.97 -46.44
N ALA A 39 -22.32 10.75 -45.99
CA ALA A 39 -22.95 10.22 -44.79
C ALA A 39 -21.94 10.40 -43.69
N GLU A 40 -22.22 11.31 -42.78
CA GLU A 40 -21.48 11.45 -41.52
C GLU A 40 -21.57 10.13 -40.76
N ALA A 41 -20.50 9.35 -40.83
CA ALA A 41 -20.30 8.23 -39.93
C ALA A 41 -19.96 8.82 -38.56
N THR A 42 -20.96 8.96 -37.71
CA THR A 42 -20.81 9.14 -36.27
C THR A 42 -20.02 7.98 -35.72
N THR A 43 -18.73 8.21 -35.44
CA THR A 43 -17.88 7.32 -34.68
C THR A 43 -18.47 7.19 -33.28
N PRO A 44 -18.78 5.98 -32.79
CA PRO A 44 -19.27 5.80 -31.42
C PRO A 44 -18.09 5.90 -30.46
N GLY A 45 -18.17 6.85 -29.53
CA GLY A 45 -17.52 6.70 -28.23
C GLY A 45 -16.23 7.43 -27.97
N VAL A 46 -16.13 8.72 -28.28
CA VAL A 46 -15.24 9.62 -27.51
C VAL A 46 -16.00 10.03 -26.25
N VAL A 47 -15.94 9.21 -25.21
CA VAL A 47 -16.41 9.61 -23.88
C VAL A 47 -15.48 10.70 -23.38
N ALA A 48 -16.05 11.85 -23.09
CA ALA A 48 -15.44 13.09 -22.69
C ALA A 48 -14.36 12.90 -21.59
N SER A 49 -13.10 12.92 -21.96
CA SER A 49 -11.95 13.07 -21.05
C SER A 49 -11.83 14.51 -20.48
N GLY A 50 -12.60 15.44 -21.00
CA GLY A 50 -12.62 16.84 -20.58
C GLY A 50 -12.91 17.05 -19.08
N PRO A 51 -14.03 16.54 -18.55
CA PRO A 51 -14.41 16.81 -17.16
C PRO A 51 -13.43 16.20 -16.13
N LEU A 52 -12.89 15.01 -16.39
CA LEU A 52 -11.89 14.37 -15.53
C LEU A 52 -10.61 15.21 -15.47
N ARG A 53 -10.13 15.62 -16.62
CA ARG A 53 -8.93 16.45 -16.75
C ARG A 53 -9.06 17.79 -16.06
N GLU A 54 -10.18 18.48 -16.25
CA GLU A 54 -10.46 19.75 -15.60
C GLU A 54 -10.49 19.60 -14.06
N ALA A 55 -11.13 18.55 -13.56
CA ALA A 55 -11.18 18.25 -12.14
C ALA A 55 -9.78 17.99 -11.54
N LEU A 56 -8.93 17.25 -12.25
CA LEU A 56 -7.55 17.00 -11.78
C LEU A 56 -6.69 18.26 -11.81
N ARG A 57 -6.82 19.10 -12.86
CA ARG A 57 -6.09 20.36 -12.97
C ARG A 57 -6.52 21.38 -11.92
N ALA A 58 -7.79 21.40 -11.55
CA ALA A 58 -8.30 22.31 -10.54
C ALA A 58 -7.73 22.04 -9.12
N LEU A 59 -7.11 20.87 -8.90
CA LEU A 59 -6.44 20.54 -7.64
C LEU A 59 -5.04 21.16 -7.54
N LEU A 60 -4.45 21.60 -8.65
CA LEU A 60 -3.10 22.15 -8.66
C LEU A 60 -3.12 23.66 -8.46
N PRO A 61 -2.07 24.22 -7.85
CA PRO A 61 -1.86 25.66 -7.84
C PRO A 61 -1.72 26.20 -9.28
N PRO A 62 -1.91 27.50 -9.48
CA PRO A 62 -1.64 28.15 -10.77
C PRO A 62 -0.24 27.80 -11.27
N GLN A 63 -0.06 27.70 -12.58
CA GLN A 63 1.23 27.29 -13.18
C GLN A 63 2.43 28.11 -12.70
N ALA A 64 2.24 29.39 -12.41
CA ALA A 64 3.30 30.26 -11.88
C ALA A 64 3.75 29.85 -10.47
N GLU A 65 2.86 29.22 -9.69
CA GLU A 65 3.07 28.76 -8.33
C GLU A 65 3.37 27.25 -8.28
N LEU A 66 3.26 26.54 -9.41
CA LEU A 66 3.56 25.12 -9.53
C LEU A 66 5.08 24.90 -9.51
N ARG A 67 5.69 25.21 -8.37
CA ARG A 67 7.13 25.10 -8.13
C ARG A 67 7.36 24.17 -6.96
N LEU A 68 8.37 23.33 -7.10
CA LEU A 68 8.82 22.47 -6.01
C LEU A 68 10.04 23.16 -5.35
N GLU A 69 9.93 23.44 -4.06
CA GLU A 69 11.08 23.87 -3.27
C GLU A 69 11.99 22.66 -3.06
N LEU A 70 13.09 22.65 -3.81
CA LEU A 70 14.13 21.65 -3.75
C LEU A 70 15.25 22.22 -2.87
N GLY A 71 15.61 21.46 -1.80
CA GLY A 71 16.75 21.79 -0.98
C GLY A 71 18.08 21.64 -1.75
N GLU A 72 19.18 22.00 -1.09
CA GLU A 72 20.55 21.92 -1.67
C GLU A 72 20.98 20.48 -2.02
N ALA A 73 20.31 19.48 -1.44
CA ALA A 73 20.57 18.06 -1.69
C ALA A 73 20.15 17.57 -3.09
N VAL A 74 19.34 18.36 -3.81
CA VAL A 74 18.88 18.00 -5.16
C VAL A 74 19.67 18.77 -6.19
N ASP A 75 20.26 18.05 -7.12
CA ASP A 75 21.07 18.62 -8.20
C ASP A 75 20.30 19.69 -9.00
N ARG A 76 20.96 20.78 -9.34
CA ARG A 76 20.38 21.86 -10.14
C ARG A 76 19.79 21.38 -11.48
N SER A 77 20.38 20.35 -12.08
CA SER A 77 19.89 19.72 -13.31
C SER A 77 18.50 19.12 -13.14
N VAL A 78 18.21 18.53 -11.97
CA VAL A 78 16.88 18.00 -11.64
C VAL A 78 15.87 19.12 -11.48
N GLY A 79 16.25 20.23 -10.84
CA GLY A 79 15.40 21.42 -10.75
C GLY A 79 15.04 21.97 -12.14
N MET A 80 16.01 21.99 -13.07
CA MET A 80 15.75 22.39 -14.47
C MET A 80 14.81 21.41 -15.19
N LEU A 81 14.96 20.09 -14.96
CA LEU A 81 14.08 19.08 -15.54
C LEU A 81 12.65 19.18 -14.99
N VAL A 82 12.50 19.43 -13.69
CA VAL A 82 11.19 19.71 -13.06
C VAL A 82 10.53 20.92 -13.69
N GLN A 83 11.27 22.02 -13.86
CA GLN A 83 10.77 23.23 -14.50
C GLN A 83 10.37 22.96 -15.95
N GLN A 84 11.23 22.30 -16.72
CA GLN A 84 10.95 21.92 -18.12
C GLN A 84 9.69 21.08 -18.23
N ALA A 85 9.52 20.05 -17.39
CA ALA A 85 8.33 19.20 -17.39
C ALA A 85 7.05 20.03 -17.10
N THR A 86 7.14 20.97 -16.16
CA THR A 86 6.03 21.90 -15.82
C THR A 86 5.67 22.81 -17.00
N GLU A 87 6.66 23.36 -17.70
CA GLU A 87 6.45 24.20 -18.89
C GLU A 87 5.84 23.38 -20.05
N LEU A 88 6.30 22.15 -20.24
CA LEU A 88 5.74 21.21 -21.24
C LEU A 88 4.26 20.90 -20.94
N LEU A 89 3.92 20.66 -19.68
CA LEU A 89 2.54 20.44 -19.24
C LEU A 89 1.67 21.67 -19.55
N GLY A 90 2.13 22.87 -19.18
CA GLY A 90 1.41 24.12 -19.43
C GLY A 90 1.25 24.43 -20.91
N GLY A 91 2.22 24.05 -21.73
CA GLY A 91 2.19 24.20 -23.20
C GLY A 91 1.42 23.12 -23.94
N GLY A 92 0.79 22.17 -23.25
CA GLY A 92 0.01 21.08 -23.87
C GLY A 92 0.86 20.05 -24.61
N ARG A 93 2.16 19.98 -24.32
CA ARG A 93 3.11 19.03 -24.95
C ARG A 93 3.19 17.73 -24.12
N TRP A 94 2.09 16.99 -24.08
CA TRP A 94 1.87 15.88 -23.16
C TRP A 94 2.89 14.74 -23.29
N ASP A 95 3.19 14.31 -24.52
CA ASP A 95 4.16 13.23 -24.77
C ASP A 95 5.56 13.60 -24.30
N GLN A 96 5.99 14.84 -24.56
CA GLN A 96 7.31 15.32 -24.14
C GLN A 96 7.35 15.51 -22.61
N CYS A 97 6.26 15.98 -22.01
CA CYS A 97 6.13 16.07 -20.57
C CYS A 97 6.22 14.67 -19.94
N LEU A 98 5.51 13.67 -20.49
CA LEU A 98 5.54 12.30 -19.99
C LEU A 98 6.96 11.71 -20.05
N GLN A 99 7.70 11.91 -21.16
CA GLN A 99 9.10 11.49 -21.27
C GLN A 99 9.98 12.15 -20.20
N SER A 100 9.81 13.46 -19.98
CA SER A 100 10.54 14.17 -18.91
C SER A 100 10.20 13.67 -17.53
N CYS A 101 8.92 13.32 -17.30
CA CYS A 101 8.47 12.72 -16.03
C CYS A 101 9.09 11.35 -15.80
N GLU A 102 9.20 10.50 -16.82
CA GLU A 102 9.83 9.18 -16.71
C GLU A 102 11.29 9.28 -16.32
N VAL A 103 12.06 10.15 -16.98
CA VAL A 103 13.45 10.43 -16.61
C VAL A 103 13.55 10.94 -15.17
N LEU A 104 12.66 11.85 -14.77
CA LEU A 104 12.64 12.41 -13.43
C LEU A 104 12.34 11.33 -12.37
N LEU A 105 11.37 10.45 -12.66
CA LEU A 105 10.98 9.37 -11.78
C LEU A 105 12.08 8.32 -11.64
N ASP A 106 12.72 7.92 -12.74
CA ASP A 106 13.81 6.96 -12.73
C ASP A 106 15.00 7.48 -11.92
N TYR A 107 15.38 8.74 -12.14
CA TYR A 107 16.47 9.36 -11.40
C TYR A 107 16.15 9.50 -9.90
N ALA A 108 14.93 9.97 -9.57
CA ALA A 108 14.50 10.05 -8.17
C ALA A 108 14.41 8.67 -7.51
N TRP A 109 13.94 7.66 -8.24
CA TRP A 109 13.90 6.27 -7.78
C TRP A 109 15.29 5.74 -7.44
N GLU A 110 16.26 5.97 -8.31
CA GLU A 110 17.66 5.57 -8.05
C GLU A 110 18.19 6.21 -6.76
N ARG A 111 17.93 7.52 -6.57
CA ARG A 111 18.34 8.23 -5.34
C ARG A 111 17.63 7.72 -4.08
N LEU A 112 16.36 7.38 -4.18
CA LEU A 112 15.57 6.81 -3.06
C LEU A 112 16.05 5.42 -2.64
N ASN A 113 16.67 4.67 -3.56
CA ASN A 113 17.13 3.30 -3.33
C ASN A 113 18.66 3.17 -3.23
N THR A 114 19.41 4.28 -3.18
CA THR A 114 20.87 4.27 -3.06
C THR A 114 21.28 4.66 -1.65
N GLY A 115 22.01 3.76 -0.99
CA GLY A 115 22.48 3.94 0.39
C GLY A 115 21.42 3.67 1.45
N PRO A 116 21.75 3.92 2.74
CA PRO A 116 20.81 3.73 3.84
C PRO A 116 19.61 4.69 3.72
N TRP A 117 18.42 4.17 3.79
CA TRP A 117 17.17 4.95 3.62
C TRP A 117 17.04 6.15 4.59
N ARG A 118 17.71 6.08 5.75
CA ARG A 118 17.75 7.16 6.75
C ARG A 118 18.50 8.38 6.27
N ASP A 119 19.48 8.17 5.39
CA ASP A 119 20.35 9.21 4.87
C ASP A 119 19.79 9.84 3.59
N VAL A 120 18.70 9.29 3.05
CA VAL A 120 18.05 9.81 1.87
C VAL A 120 17.34 11.11 2.21
N ASP A 121 17.74 12.19 1.53
CA ASP A 121 17.11 13.51 1.72
C ASP A 121 15.65 13.48 1.29
N LYS A 122 14.78 14.04 2.16
CA LYS A 122 13.33 14.10 1.94
C LYS A 122 12.94 14.86 0.66
N ALA A 123 13.80 15.72 0.13
CA ALA A 123 13.57 16.42 -1.12
C ALA A 123 13.41 15.45 -2.30
N TRP A 124 14.13 14.32 -2.32
CA TRP A 124 13.97 13.29 -3.34
C TRP A 124 12.58 12.63 -3.35
N ARG A 125 11.97 12.47 -2.18
CA ARG A 125 10.58 12.03 -2.07
C ARG A 125 9.61 13.03 -2.66
N ARG A 126 9.87 14.34 -2.48
CA ARG A 126 9.07 15.41 -3.09
C ARG A 126 9.22 15.43 -4.62
N VAL A 127 10.45 15.24 -5.12
CA VAL A 127 10.72 15.13 -6.57
C VAL A 127 9.94 13.96 -7.16
N TYR A 128 9.99 12.80 -6.51
CA TYR A 128 9.25 11.61 -6.95
C TYR A 128 7.74 11.85 -6.98
N ALA A 129 7.18 12.39 -5.90
CA ALA A 129 5.76 12.73 -5.83
C ALA A 129 5.34 13.71 -6.94
N PHE A 130 6.16 14.71 -7.21
CA PHE A 130 5.91 15.70 -8.27
C PHE A 130 5.92 15.05 -9.67
N GLY A 131 6.91 14.20 -9.94
CA GLY A 131 6.95 13.39 -11.17
C GLY A 131 5.67 12.56 -11.35
N CYS A 132 5.18 11.94 -10.28
CA CYS A 132 3.92 11.17 -10.29
C CYS A 132 2.69 12.06 -10.58
N VAL A 133 2.61 13.26 -10.01
CA VAL A 133 1.54 14.24 -10.32
C VAL A 133 1.52 14.58 -11.81
N LEU A 134 2.67 14.98 -12.36
CA LEU A 134 2.76 15.33 -13.77
C LEU A 134 2.46 14.13 -14.68
N LYS A 135 2.99 12.93 -14.34
CA LYS A 135 2.72 11.70 -15.08
C LYS A 135 1.25 11.37 -15.10
N ALA A 136 0.56 11.45 -13.95
CA ALA A 136 -0.87 11.18 -13.88
C ALA A 136 -1.69 12.15 -14.74
N LEU A 137 -1.35 13.43 -14.76
CA LEU A 137 -1.99 14.43 -15.62
C LEU A 137 -1.77 14.15 -17.11
N CYS A 138 -0.53 13.84 -17.52
CA CYS A 138 -0.23 13.52 -18.91
C CYS A 138 -0.98 12.26 -19.39
N LEU A 139 -1.06 11.23 -18.56
CA LEU A 139 -1.78 9.99 -18.88
C LEU A 139 -3.28 10.23 -19.09
N CYS A 140 -3.89 11.16 -18.33
CA CYS A 140 -5.30 11.51 -18.48
C CYS A 140 -5.61 12.32 -19.74
N GLU A 141 -4.61 12.75 -20.52
CA GLU A 141 -4.80 13.35 -21.83
C GLU A 141 -5.08 12.29 -22.91
N GLY A 142 -4.64 11.04 -22.69
CA GLY A 142 -4.92 9.92 -23.57
C GLY A 142 -6.39 9.44 -23.47
N PRO A 143 -6.93 8.84 -24.54
CA PRO A 143 -8.27 8.28 -24.53
C PRO A 143 -8.31 6.94 -23.78
N GLY A 144 -9.37 6.71 -23.00
CA GLY A 144 -9.77 5.38 -22.52
C GLY A 144 -9.55 5.12 -21.04
N GLU A 145 -10.18 4.03 -20.56
CA GLU A 145 -10.17 3.57 -19.18
C GLU A 145 -8.77 3.15 -18.70
N ALA A 146 -7.98 2.56 -19.58
CA ALA A 146 -6.61 2.15 -19.27
C ALA A 146 -5.72 3.34 -18.84
N ALA A 147 -5.94 4.52 -19.44
CA ALA A 147 -5.22 5.74 -19.09
C ALA A 147 -5.52 6.18 -17.65
N ALA A 148 -6.79 6.19 -17.23
CA ALA A 148 -7.19 6.56 -15.87
C ALA A 148 -6.67 5.54 -14.83
N THR A 149 -6.68 4.25 -15.15
CA THR A 149 -6.13 3.20 -14.27
C THR A 149 -4.62 3.36 -14.11
N THR A 150 -3.89 3.66 -15.18
CA THR A 150 -2.45 3.89 -15.14
C THR A 150 -2.11 5.19 -14.39
N ALA A 151 -2.92 6.24 -14.56
CA ALA A 151 -2.79 7.48 -13.82
C ALA A 151 -3.04 7.29 -12.31
N LEU A 152 -4.04 6.49 -11.93
CA LEU A 152 -4.30 6.12 -10.54
C LEU A 152 -3.10 5.38 -9.93
N ARG A 153 -2.53 4.43 -10.67
CA ARG A 153 -1.32 3.75 -10.23
C ARG A 153 -0.14 4.72 -10.03
N ALA A 154 0.02 5.70 -10.92
CA ALA A 154 1.06 6.73 -10.73
C ALA A 154 0.83 7.53 -9.44
N CYS A 155 -0.41 7.89 -9.13
CA CYS A 155 -0.74 8.54 -7.86
C CYS A 155 -0.39 7.64 -6.67
N ASP A 156 -0.77 6.36 -6.70
CA ASP A 156 -0.45 5.41 -5.62
C ASP A 156 1.06 5.26 -5.42
N MET A 157 1.85 5.18 -6.51
CA MET A 157 3.31 5.15 -6.42
C MET A 157 3.87 6.40 -5.76
N GLY A 158 3.33 7.57 -6.09
CA GLY A 158 3.70 8.85 -5.47
C GLY A 158 3.33 8.93 -3.99
N LEU A 159 2.25 8.27 -3.55
CA LEU A 159 1.86 8.16 -2.15
C LEU A 159 2.76 7.19 -1.38
N LEU A 160 3.15 6.07 -2.00
CA LEU A 160 3.99 5.04 -1.39
C LEU A 160 5.44 5.48 -1.21
N MET A 161 6.04 6.07 -2.26
CA MET A 161 7.47 6.37 -2.32
C MET A 161 7.78 7.85 -2.13
N GLY A 162 6.80 8.72 -2.35
CA GLY A 162 6.96 10.15 -2.32
C GLY A 162 6.75 10.78 -0.95
N ALA A 163 6.46 12.08 -0.97
CA ALA A 163 6.05 12.87 0.18
C ALA A 163 4.83 13.72 -0.17
N ALA A 164 4.11 14.17 0.83
CA ALA A 164 3.01 15.09 0.64
C ALA A 164 3.49 16.41 0.03
N ILE A 165 2.87 16.80 -1.08
CA ILE A 165 3.10 18.08 -1.78
C ILE A 165 1.75 18.74 -2.08
N PHE A 166 1.73 20.06 -2.20
CA PHE A 166 0.55 20.86 -2.57
C PHE A 166 -0.73 20.46 -1.79
N GLY A 167 -0.63 20.38 -0.46
CA GLY A 167 -1.75 19.99 0.38
C GLY A 167 -2.27 18.57 0.11
N ASN A 168 -1.32 17.65 -0.08
CA ASN A 168 -1.55 16.23 -0.33
C ASN A 168 -2.36 15.97 -1.61
N VAL A 169 -1.97 16.64 -2.69
CA VAL A 169 -2.69 16.60 -3.98
C VAL A 169 -2.87 15.19 -4.55
N LEU A 170 -1.89 14.28 -4.34
CA LEU A 170 -1.98 12.91 -4.84
C LEU A 170 -3.14 12.12 -4.27
N VAL A 171 -3.49 12.30 -2.99
CA VAL A 171 -4.68 11.68 -2.38
C VAL A 171 -5.95 12.17 -3.08
N LYS A 172 -6.05 13.49 -3.31
CA LYS A 172 -7.22 14.09 -3.97
C LYS A 172 -7.34 13.64 -5.43
N MET A 173 -6.21 13.58 -6.16
CA MET A 173 -6.18 13.07 -7.53
C MET A 173 -6.57 11.60 -7.59
N ALA A 174 -6.03 10.78 -6.68
CA ALA A 174 -6.36 9.37 -6.61
C ALA A 174 -7.85 9.13 -6.34
N ALA A 175 -8.49 9.90 -5.46
CA ALA A 175 -9.93 9.80 -5.19
C ALA A 175 -10.77 10.10 -6.45
N ILE A 176 -10.43 11.17 -7.21
CA ILE A 176 -11.13 11.51 -8.46
C ILE A 176 -10.93 10.41 -9.51
N LEU A 177 -9.71 9.93 -9.69
CA LEU A 177 -9.37 8.88 -10.65
C LEU A 177 -10.06 7.56 -10.29
N GLN A 178 -10.07 7.19 -9.02
CA GLN A 178 -10.77 6.01 -8.52
C GLN A 178 -12.28 6.08 -8.81
N ALA A 179 -12.93 7.20 -8.48
CA ALA A 179 -14.34 7.40 -8.75
C ALA A 179 -14.65 7.27 -10.26
N HIS A 180 -13.75 7.79 -11.11
CA HIS A 180 -13.88 7.65 -12.58
C HIS A 180 -13.75 6.19 -13.02
N VAL A 181 -12.71 5.47 -12.58
CA VAL A 181 -12.47 4.05 -12.92
C VAL A 181 -13.66 3.19 -12.49
N LEU A 182 -14.19 3.41 -11.29
CA LEU A 182 -15.35 2.66 -10.79
C LEU A 182 -16.64 2.99 -11.57
N SER A 183 -16.82 4.25 -11.97
CA SER A 183 -18.00 4.65 -12.76
C SER A 183 -18.03 4.02 -14.15
N VAL A 184 -16.87 3.85 -14.78
CA VAL A 184 -16.75 3.20 -16.08
C VAL A 184 -17.03 1.71 -15.98
N LYS A 185 -16.50 1.04 -14.95
CA LYS A 185 -16.76 -0.40 -14.70
C LYS A 185 -18.24 -0.72 -14.39
N LYS A 186 -18.99 0.21 -13.80
CA LYS A 186 -20.43 0.05 -13.51
C LYS A 186 -21.35 0.27 -14.74
N ARG A 187 -20.82 0.74 -15.90
CA ARG A 187 -21.62 0.84 -17.12
C ARG A 187 -21.79 -0.55 -17.73
N PRO A 188 -23.03 -1.06 -17.90
CA PRO A 188 -23.23 -2.37 -18.51
C PRO A 188 -22.70 -2.32 -19.95
N ALA A 189 -21.83 -3.27 -20.29
CA ALA A 189 -21.47 -3.51 -21.68
C ALA A 189 -22.77 -3.87 -22.42
N GLN A 190 -23.19 -3.05 -23.39
CA GLN A 190 -24.30 -3.38 -24.24
C GLN A 190 -23.95 -4.66 -25.03
N GLY A 191 -24.49 -5.80 -24.61
CA GLY A 191 -24.47 -7.04 -25.37
C GLY A 191 -23.57 -8.17 -24.87
N SER A 192 -23.63 -8.53 -23.60
CA SER A 192 -23.31 -9.90 -23.17
C SER A 192 -23.96 -10.17 -21.82
N SER A 193 -25.13 -10.85 -21.88
CA SER A 193 -25.71 -11.50 -20.72
C SER A 193 -24.98 -12.84 -20.50
N GLU A 194 -23.83 -12.78 -19.81
CA GLU A 194 -23.30 -13.92 -19.11
C GLU A 194 -23.29 -13.55 -17.62
N GLU A 195 -24.40 -13.91 -16.97
CA GLU A 195 -24.42 -14.10 -15.54
C GLU A 195 -23.33 -15.14 -15.20
N GLN A 196 -22.20 -14.69 -14.69
CA GLN A 196 -21.27 -15.61 -14.04
C GLN A 196 -22.01 -16.18 -12.83
N PRO A 197 -22.20 -17.51 -12.77
CA PRO A 197 -22.82 -18.13 -11.62
C PRO A 197 -21.96 -17.80 -10.39
N GLY A 198 -22.58 -17.15 -9.40
CA GLY A 198 -21.94 -16.79 -8.16
C GLY A 198 -21.19 -18.00 -7.61
N ALA A 199 -19.87 -17.94 -7.61
CA ALA A 199 -19.03 -18.95 -7.02
C ALA A 199 -19.45 -19.06 -5.53
N LYS A 200 -20.15 -20.15 -5.21
CA LYS A 200 -20.43 -20.51 -3.83
C LYS A 200 -19.08 -20.65 -3.13
N ARG A 201 -18.73 -19.65 -2.31
CA ARG A 201 -17.55 -19.68 -1.47
C ARG A 201 -17.58 -20.98 -0.66
N ALA A 202 -16.61 -21.85 -0.90
CA ALA A 202 -16.25 -22.87 0.07
C ALA A 202 -15.69 -22.10 1.29
N ARG A 203 -16.52 -21.90 2.32
CA ARG A 203 -16.01 -21.52 3.64
C ARG A 203 -15.04 -22.62 4.03
N SER A 204 -13.76 -22.30 4.19
CA SER A 204 -12.84 -23.17 4.92
C SER A 204 -13.45 -23.39 6.30
N GLU A 205 -13.46 -24.61 6.78
CA GLU A 205 -13.86 -24.86 8.16
C GLU A 205 -12.96 -24.02 9.07
N PRO A 206 -13.53 -23.24 10.00
CA PRO A 206 -12.75 -22.45 10.93
C PRO A 206 -11.82 -23.39 11.70
N VAL A 207 -10.52 -23.07 11.70
CA VAL A 207 -9.57 -23.78 12.56
C VAL A 207 -9.99 -23.48 14.00
N PRO A 208 -10.21 -24.51 14.84
CA PRO A 208 -10.58 -24.26 16.22
C PRO A 208 -9.50 -23.41 16.89
N ALA A 209 -9.92 -22.32 17.52
CA ALA A 209 -9.01 -21.45 18.25
C ALA A 209 -8.21 -22.25 19.29
N PRO A 210 -6.90 -22.02 19.40
CA PRO A 210 -6.10 -22.69 20.42
C PRO A 210 -6.63 -22.35 21.81
N LYS A 211 -6.69 -23.35 22.70
CA LYS A 211 -7.07 -23.11 24.10
C LYS A 211 -5.92 -22.42 24.82
N VAL A 212 -6.16 -21.21 25.27
CA VAL A 212 -5.20 -20.46 26.09
C VAL A 212 -5.38 -20.88 27.55
N PRO A 213 -4.33 -21.37 28.25
CA PRO A 213 -4.40 -21.67 29.68
C PRO A 213 -4.69 -20.37 30.47
N LEU A 214 -5.48 -20.50 31.55
CA LEU A 214 -5.90 -19.33 32.34
C LEU A 214 -4.74 -18.60 33.04
N ASP A 215 -3.69 -19.30 33.37
CA ASP A 215 -2.49 -18.77 34.02
C ASP A 215 -1.56 -17.97 33.08
N SER A 216 -1.73 -18.17 31.78
CA SER A 216 -1.01 -17.45 30.72
C SER A 216 -1.93 -16.59 29.84
N ALA A 217 -3.19 -16.42 30.21
CA ALA A 217 -4.13 -15.61 29.43
C ALA A 217 -3.96 -14.12 29.66
N VAL A 218 -3.98 -13.34 28.57
CA VAL A 218 -4.08 -11.87 28.64
C VAL A 218 -5.45 -11.51 29.24
N PRO A 219 -5.51 -10.63 30.28
CA PRO A 219 -6.79 -10.23 30.88
C PRO A 219 -7.68 -9.50 29.89
N ARG A 220 -9.00 -9.60 30.06
CA ARG A 220 -10.03 -8.96 29.24
C ARG A 220 -10.86 -7.99 30.09
N LEU A 221 -11.09 -6.78 29.60
CA LEU A 221 -11.86 -5.75 30.29
C LEU A 221 -12.84 -5.09 29.34
N HIS A 222 -14.08 -4.94 29.77
CA HIS A 222 -15.09 -4.26 28.98
C HIS A 222 -15.12 -2.77 29.30
N CYS A 223 -14.81 -1.93 28.30
CA CYS A 223 -14.84 -0.46 28.36
C CYS A 223 -14.28 0.11 29.68
N PRO A 224 -13.05 -0.21 30.12
CA PRO A 224 -12.51 0.36 31.36
C PRO A 224 -12.36 1.88 31.22
N SER A 225 -12.48 2.61 32.35
CA SER A 225 -12.20 4.04 32.33
C SER A 225 -10.75 4.33 31.98
N LEU A 226 -10.47 5.50 31.38
CA LEU A 226 -9.12 5.95 31.05
C LEU A 226 -8.19 5.91 32.27
N GLN A 227 -8.70 6.33 33.45
CA GLN A 227 -7.93 6.28 34.69
C GLN A 227 -7.55 4.84 35.07
N HIS A 228 -8.54 3.89 35.05
CA HIS A 228 -8.28 2.50 35.37
C HIS A 228 -7.26 1.88 34.42
N PHE A 229 -7.44 2.11 33.11
CA PHE A 229 -6.48 1.62 32.12
C PHE A 229 -5.08 2.20 32.36
N ARG A 230 -4.98 3.52 32.60
CA ARG A 230 -3.71 4.18 32.86
C ARG A 230 -2.98 3.60 34.08
N GLU A 231 -3.67 3.45 35.21
CA GLU A 231 -3.08 3.06 36.47
C GLU A 231 -2.69 1.56 36.50
N HIS A 232 -3.50 0.69 35.88
CA HIS A 232 -3.33 -0.77 36.03
C HIS A 232 -2.67 -1.45 34.83
N PHE A 233 -2.65 -0.78 33.66
CA PHE A 233 -2.08 -1.36 32.44
C PHE A 233 -1.04 -0.48 31.79
N LEU A 234 -1.35 0.80 31.50
CA LEU A 234 -0.45 1.71 30.82
C LEU A 234 0.83 1.96 31.62
N LEU A 235 0.73 2.45 32.85
CA LEU A 235 1.91 2.77 33.66
C LEU A 235 2.72 1.52 34.09
N PRO A 236 2.07 0.40 34.48
CA PRO A 236 2.81 -0.82 34.80
C PRO A 236 3.32 -1.58 33.58
N GLY A 237 2.96 -1.20 32.36
CA GLY A 237 3.33 -1.90 31.13
C GLY A 237 2.76 -3.32 31.07
N ARG A 238 1.47 -3.49 31.26
CA ARG A 238 0.79 -4.80 31.24
C ARG A 238 -0.18 -4.90 30.06
N PRO A 239 -0.15 -5.99 29.27
CA PRO A 239 -1.09 -6.15 28.18
C PRO A 239 -2.50 -6.42 28.70
N VAL A 240 -3.49 -5.98 27.90
CA VAL A 240 -4.92 -6.21 28.18
C VAL A 240 -5.72 -6.19 26.89
N ILE A 241 -6.77 -7.00 26.83
CA ILE A 241 -7.77 -6.91 25.77
C ILE A 241 -8.89 -6.01 26.25
N LEU A 242 -9.21 -5.01 25.46
CA LEU A 242 -10.31 -4.07 25.70
C LEU A 242 -11.48 -4.45 24.78
N GLU A 243 -12.61 -4.79 25.39
CA GLU A 243 -13.84 -5.19 24.72
C GLU A 243 -14.84 -4.05 24.69
N GLY A 244 -15.68 -4.01 23.65
CA GLY A 244 -16.77 -3.02 23.53
C GLY A 244 -16.34 -1.62 23.09
N VAL A 245 -15.04 -1.35 23.00
CA VAL A 245 -14.51 0.00 22.69
C VAL A 245 -14.80 0.42 21.25
N VAL A 246 -14.69 -0.51 20.31
CA VAL A 246 -14.80 -0.24 18.86
C VAL A 246 -16.08 -0.75 18.22
N ASP A 247 -17.02 -1.29 18.98
CA ASP A 247 -18.28 -1.89 18.48
C ASP A 247 -19.14 -0.91 17.67
N HIS A 248 -19.03 0.36 17.98
CA HIS A 248 -19.77 1.44 17.31
C HIS A 248 -19.12 1.90 16.00
N TRP A 249 -17.91 1.47 15.68
CA TRP A 249 -17.24 1.87 14.46
C TRP A 249 -17.93 1.31 13.22
N PRO A 250 -18.03 2.11 12.14
CA PRO A 250 -18.65 1.65 10.90
C PRO A 250 -18.02 0.39 10.31
N CYS A 251 -16.70 0.20 10.47
CA CYS A 251 -15.97 -0.97 9.97
C CYS A 251 -16.55 -2.30 10.48
N MET A 252 -17.03 -2.35 11.73
CA MET A 252 -17.61 -3.56 12.33
C MET A 252 -18.83 -4.10 11.57
N LYS A 253 -19.51 -3.26 10.82
CA LYS A 253 -20.71 -3.61 10.02
C LYS A 253 -20.44 -3.62 8.52
N LYS A 254 -19.52 -2.76 8.05
CA LYS A 254 -19.28 -2.53 6.62
C LYS A 254 -18.21 -3.44 6.03
N TRP A 255 -17.14 -3.73 6.81
CA TRP A 255 -15.98 -4.40 6.22
C TRP A 255 -16.28 -5.86 5.91
N SER A 256 -16.38 -6.12 4.63
CA SER A 256 -16.40 -7.44 4.01
C SER A 256 -15.40 -7.44 2.87
N LEU A 257 -15.05 -8.61 2.32
CA LEU A 257 -14.17 -8.65 1.14
C LEU A 257 -14.73 -7.84 -0.01
N GLU A 258 -16.04 -7.94 -0.23
CA GLU A 258 -16.75 -7.21 -1.29
C GLU A 258 -16.65 -5.70 -1.08
N TYR A 259 -16.85 -5.21 0.15
CA TYR A 259 -16.72 -3.80 0.48
C TYR A 259 -15.29 -3.30 0.29
N ILE A 260 -14.29 -4.05 0.78
CA ILE A 260 -12.88 -3.69 0.60
C ILE A 260 -12.50 -3.67 -0.88
N GLN A 261 -13.00 -4.62 -1.69
CA GLN A 261 -12.79 -4.62 -3.13
C GLN A 261 -13.51 -3.46 -3.84
N GLU A 262 -14.70 -3.10 -3.40
CA GLU A 262 -15.43 -1.95 -3.95
C GLU A 262 -14.71 -0.63 -3.66
N VAL A 263 -14.28 -0.43 -2.41
CA VAL A 263 -13.67 0.82 -1.96
C VAL A 263 -12.20 0.93 -2.34
N ALA A 264 -11.44 -0.15 -2.27
CA ALA A 264 -9.98 -0.14 -2.43
C ALA A 264 -9.46 -0.97 -3.60
N GLY A 265 -10.31 -1.73 -4.29
CA GLY A 265 -9.90 -2.79 -5.21
C GLY A 265 -8.96 -2.37 -6.33
N CYS A 266 -9.08 -1.16 -6.86
CA CYS A 266 -8.21 -0.65 -7.92
C CYS A 266 -6.96 0.09 -7.40
N ARG A 267 -6.78 0.21 -6.07
CA ARG A 267 -5.63 0.89 -5.45
C ARG A 267 -4.42 -0.04 -5.37
N THR A 268 -3.25 0.50 -5.64
CA THR A 268 -1.99 -0.25 -5.60
C THR A 268 -1.40 -0.19 -4.20
N VAL A 269 -1.12 -1.36 -3.62
CA VAL A 269 -0.61 -1.51 -2.26
C VAL A 269 0.61 -2.42 -2.23
N PRO A 270 1.50 -2.28 -1.24
CA PRO A 270 2.58 -3.22 -1.01
C PRO A 270 2.04 -4.49 -0.34
N VAL A 271 2.41 -5.64 -0.85
CA VAL A 271 2.04 -6.96 -0.31
C VAL A 271 3.31 -7.76 -0.10
N GLU A 272 3.50 -8.24 1.11
CA GLU A 272 4.53 -9.21 1.44
C GLU A 272 4.12 -10.57 0.89
N VAL A 273 5.04 -11.27 0.21
CA VAL A 273 4.81 -12.58 -0.39
C VAL A 273 5.89 -13.53 0.13
N GLY A 274 5.45 -14.57 0.84
CA GLY A 274 6.31 -15.52 1.53
C GLY A 274 5.72 -15.86 2.89
N SER A 275 6.37 -16.76 3.63
CA SER A 275 5.87 -17.19 4.95
C SER A 275 6.16 -16.15 6.03
N ARG A 276 7.36 -15.58 6.04
CA ARG A 276 7.85 -14.61 7.04
C ARG A 276 8.84 -13.66 6.41
N TYR A 277 8.92 -12.41 6.88
CA TYR A 277 9.90 -11.44 6.37
C TYR A 277 11.35 -11.75 6.81
N THR A 278 11.54 -12.76 7.65
CA THR A 278 12.86 -13.29 8.04
C THR A 278 13.36 -14.39 7.12
N ASP A 279 12.54 -14.86 6.18
CA ASP A 279 12.87 -15.97 5.29
C ASP A 279 13.55 -15.44 4.01
N ASP A 280 14.51 -16.19 3.46
CA ASP A 280 15.26 -15.81 2.24
C ASP A 280 14.36 -15.70 1.00
N GLU A 281 13.24 -16.43 0.95
CA GLU A 281 12.29 -16.42 -0.17
C GLU A 281 11.26 -15.27 -0.07
N TRP A 282 11.28 -14.47 1.01
CA TRP A 282 10.37 -13.36 1.19
C TRP A 282 10.63 -12.23 0.18
N SER A 283 9.55 -11.64 -0.31
CA SER A 283 9.61 -10.49 -1.19
C SER A 283 8.44 -9.56 -0.97
N GLN A 284 8.63 -8.27 -1.22
CA GLN A 284 7.53 -7.30 -1.26
C GLN A 284 7.15 -7.00 -2.71
N ARG A 285 5.86 -7.06 -3.02
CA ARG A 285 5.33 -6.83 -4.37
C ARG A 285 4.24 -5.78 -4.35
N LEU A 286 4.25 -4.91 -5.36
CA LEU A 286 3.19 -3.93 -5.58
C LEU A 286 2.11 -4.54 -6.47
N MET A 287 0.88 -4.61 -5.97
CA MET A 287 -0.27 -5.11 -6.72
C MET A 287 -1.54 -4.37 -6.31
N THR A 288 -2.60 -4.49 -7.12
CA THR A 288 -3.88 -3.94 -6.72
C THR A 288 -4.50 -4.76 -5.59
N VAL A 289 -5.35 -4.12 -4.78
CA VAL A 289 -6.09 -4.86 -3.73
C VAL A 289 -6.95 -5.97 -4.36
N ASN A 290 -7.51 -5.76 -5.55
CA ASN A 290 -8.24 -6.81 -6.27
C ASN A 290 -7.35 -7.99 -6.66
N ASP A 291 -6.14 -7.75 -7.14
CA ASP A 291 -5.19 -8.81 -7.48
C ASP A 291 -4.77 -9.57 -6.22
N PHE A 292 -4.50 -8.83 -5.13
CA PHE A 292 -4.18 -9.42 -3.85
C PHE A 292 -5.30 -10.34 -3.33
N VAL A 293 -6.54 -9.83 -3.28
CA VAL A 293 -7.70 -10.61 -2.84
C VAL A 293 -7.91 -11.84 -3.72
N SER A 294 -7.88 -11.65 -5.04
CA SER A 294 -8.11 -12.74 -5.99
C SER A 294 -7.04 -13.82 -5.88
N LYS A 295 -5.76 -13.42 -5.82
CA LYS A 295 -4.63 -14.35 -5.86
C LYS A 295 -4.39 -15.05 -4.53
N HIS A 296 -4.34 -14.28 -3.44
CA HIS A 296 -3.86 -14.79 -2.15
C HIS A 296 -4.99 -15.16 -1.18
N ILE A 297 -6.19 -14.56 -1.31
CA ILE A 297 -7.32 -14.86 -0.43
C ILE A 297 -8.28 -15.86 -1.09
N VAL A 298 -8.76 -15.56 -2.30
CA VAL A 298 -9.76 -16.40 -2.98
C VAL A 298 -9.14 -17.65 -3.57
N ASN A 299 -8.10 -17.52 -4.39
CA ASN A 299 -7.46 -18.64 -5.08
C ASN A 299 -6.43 -19.37 -4.24
N LYS A 300 -6.13 -18.88 -3.02
CA LYS A 300 -5.18 -19.49 -2.07
C LYS A 300 -3.86 -19.89 -2.76
N ALA A 301 -3.18 -18.91 -3.36
CA ALA A 301 -1.87 -19.15 -3.97
C ALA A 301 -0.94 -19.89 -3.00
N LYS A 302 0.04 -20.66 -3.54
CA LYS A 302 1.00 -21.41 -2.72
C LYS A 302 1.72 -20.52 -1.72
N ASP A 303 2.11 -19.32 -2.18
CA ASP A 303 2.79 -18.35 -1.32
C ASP A 303 1.75 -17.45 -0.65
N VAL A 304 1.86 -17.33 0.67
CA VAL A 304 0.99 -16.46 1.46
C VAL A 304 1.25 -15.00 1.08
N GLY A 305 0.20 -14.24 0.80
CA GLY A 305 0.28 -12.81 0.62
C GLY A 305 -0.23 -12.10 1.87
N TYR A 306 0.48 -11.05 2.33
CA TYR A 306 0.13 -10.28 3.51
C TYR A 306 0.30 -8.79 3.23
N LEU A 307 -0.78 -8.02 3.26
CA LEU A 307 -0.70 -6.58 3.33
C LEU A 307 -0.38 -6.23 4.78
N ALA A 308 0.90 -6.05 5.08
CA ALA A 308 1.41 -5.87 6.43
C ALA A 308 1.91 -4.44 6.65
N GLN A 309 1.68 -3.91 7.84
CA GLN A 309 2.23 -2.64 8.34
C GLN A 309 2.16 -1.48 7.31
N HIS A 310 1.02 -1.32 6.66
CA HIS A 310 0.83 -0.28 5.65
C HIS A 310 -0.12 0.81 6.13
N GLN A 311 0.26 2.08 5.93
CA GLN A 311 -0.57 3.26 6.24
C GLN A 311 -1.70 3.43 5.18
N LEU A 312 -2.53 2.40 5.06
CA LEU A 312 -3.60 2.30 4.07
C LEU A 312 -4.64 3.41 4.22
N PHE A 313 -4.86 3.86 5.44
CA PHE A 313 -5.88 4.86 5.79
C PHE A 313 -5.47 6.28 5.35
N ASP A 314 -4.18 6.55 5.23
CA ASP A 314 -3.68 7.80 4.65
C ASP A 314 -3.69 7.76 3.12
N GLN A 315 -3.55 6.58 2.54
CA GLN A 315 -3.65 6.35 1.11
C GLN A 315 -5.10 6.34 0.62
N ILE A 316 -6.03 5.77 1.41
CA ILE A 316 -7.46 5.58 1.07
C ILE A 316 -8.34 6.16 2.17
N PRO A 317 -8.62 7.48 2.13
CA PRO A 317 -9.39 8.17 3.19
C PRO A 317 -10.80 7.62 3.39
N GLU A 318 -11.39 6.97 2.40
CA GLU A 318 -12.70 6.33 2.50
C GLU A 318 -12.71 5.22 3.55
N LEU A 319 -11.63 4.44 3.66
CA LEU A 319 -11.49 3.43 4.72
C LEU A 319 -11.20 4.07 6.08
N LYS A 320 -10.54 5.24 6.11
CA LYS A 320 -10.29 5.97 7.36
C LYS A 320 -11.58 6.43 8.03
N GLN A 321 -12.62 6.75 7.24
CA GLN A 321 -13.93 7.16 7.74
C GLN A 321 -14.68 6.03 8.46
N ASP A 322 -14.27 4.79 8.29
CA ASP A 322 -14.89 3.63 8.89
C ASP A 322 -14.29 3.24 10.26
N ILE A 323 -13.21 3.89 10.66
CA ILE A 323 -12.53 3.69 11.95
C ILE A 323 -12.45 5.01 12.72
N GLY A 324 -12.28 4.92 14.03
CA GLY A 324 -11.93 6.05 14.90
C GLY A 324 -10.51 5.91 15.45
N ILE A 325 -10.09 6.90 16.23
CA ILE A 325 -8.91 6.78 17.09
C ILE A 325 -9.43 6.45 18.48
N PRO A 326 -8.94 5.35 19.11
CA PRO A 326 -9.38 5.00 20.46
C PRO A 326 -9.03 6.08 21.47
N ASP A 327 -9.97 6.46 22.34
CA ASP A 327 -9.76 7.49 23.37
C ASP A 327 -8.54 7.20 24.26
N TYR A 328 -8.17 5.94 24.41
CA TYR A 328 -7.00 5.54 25.21
C TYR A 328 -5.68 6.08 24.63
N CYS A 329 -5.64 6.40 23.35
CA CYS A 329 -4.47 7.01 22.71
C CYS A 329 -4.20 8.44 23.22
N CYS A 330 -5.21 9.14 23.76
CA CYS A 330 -5.04 10.47 24.35
C CYS A 330 -4.20 10.48 25.65
N LEU A 331 -3.92 9.31 26.21
CA LEU A 331 -3.05 9.15 27.37
C LEU A 331 -1.56 9.21 27.03
N GLY A 332 -1.23 9.24 25.75
CA GLY A 332 0.12 9.47 25.25
C GLY A 332 0.57 10.92 25.41
N ARG A 333 1.80 11.20 24.99
CA ARG A 333 2.41 12.54 25.05
C ARG A 333 2.40 13.28 23.72
N GLY A 334 2.07 12.59 22.63
CA GLY A 334 2.00 13.13 21.27
C GLY A 334 0.64 13.72 20.94
N GLU A 335 0.60 14.49 19.85
CA GLU A 335 -0.64 14.98 19.27
C GLU A 335 -1.33 13.86 18.47
N GLU A 336 -2.63 14.02 18.18
CA GLU A 336 -3.42 13.01 17.45
C GLU A 336 -2.85 12.75 16.04
N GLU A 337 -2.29 13.78 15.40
CA GLU A 337 -1.67 13.71 14.09
C GLU A 337 -0.37 12.87 14.07
N GLU A 338 0.23 12.63 15.23
CA GLU A 338 1.43 11.80 15.37
C GLU A 338 1.10 10.32 15.51
N ILE A 339 -0.18 9.95 15.62
CA ILE A 339 -0.61 8.55 15.72
C ILE A 339 -0.46 7.89 14.34
N THR A 340 0.39 6.88 14.27
CA THR A 340 0.56 6.07 13.06
C THR A 340 -0.48 4.95 13.03
N ILE A 341 -1.30 4.94 11.97
CA ILE A 341 -2.36 3.94 11.80
C ILE A 341 -1.98 2.98 10.69
N ASN A 342 -1.74 1.71 11.03
CA ASN A 342 -1.37 0.68 10.06
C ASN A 342 -2.49 -0.34 9.85
N ALA A 343 -2.63 -0.78 8.61
CA ALA A 343 -3.48 -1.90 8.21
C ALA A 343 -2.67 -3.20 8.14
N TRP A 344 -3.32 -4.30 8.53
CA TRP A 344 -2.81 -5.65 8.49
C TRP A 344 -3.91 -6.55 7.93
N PHE A 345 -3.78 -6.94 6.65
CA PHE A 345 -4.84 -7.65 5.95
C PHE A 345 -4.29 -8.87 5.22
N GLY A 346 -4.84 -10.05 5.55
CA GLY A 346 -4.37 -11.27 4.92
C GLY A 346 -5.21 -12.51 5.23
N PRO A 347 -4.97 -13.61 4.50
CA PRO A 347 -5.60 -14.88 4.74
C PRO A 347 -5.12 -15.52 6.04
N GLN A 348 -5.76 -16.63 6.41
CA GLN A 348 -5.27 -17.55 7.44
C GLN A 348 -3.80 -17.90 7.20
N GLY A 349 -3.00 -17.90 8.27
CA GLY A 349 -1.59 -18.30 8.24
C GLY A 349 -0.61 -17.16 7.97
N THR A 350 -1.07 -15.90 7.85
CA THR A 350 -0.15 -14.75 7.90
C THR A 350 0.50 -14.66 9.27
N VAL A 351 1.80 -14.34 9.28
CA VAL A 351 2.63 -14.30 10.48
C VAL A 351 3.41 -13.00 10.54
N SER A 352 3.35 -12.33 11.70
CA SER A 352 4.34 -11.35 12.12
C SER A 352 5.28 -12.04 13.11
N PRO A 353 6.54 -12.34 12.73
CA PRO A 353 7.51 -13.00 13.59
C PRO A 353 7.69 -12.31 14.94
N LEU A 354 8.26 -12.99 15.91
CA LEU A 354 8.49 -12.44 17.24
C LEU A 354 9.35 -11.18 17.15
N HIS A 355 8.78 -10.02 17.48
CA HIS A 355 9.41 -8.72 17.38
C HIS A 355 8.93 -7.76 18.49
N GLN A 356 9.55 -6.59 18.58
CA GLN A 356 9.13 -5.50 19.43
C GLN A 356 8.96 -4.21 18.62
N ASP A 357 7.98 -3.39 19.02
CA ASP A 357 7.72 -2.10 18.41
C ASP A 357 8.40 -0.95 19.16
N PRO A 358 8.87 0.09 18.42
CA PRO A 358 9.58 1.22 19.04
C PRO A 358 8.66 2.25 19.70
N GLN A 359 7.37 2.23 19.38
CA GLN A 359 6.35 3.12 19.94
C GLN A 359 5.41 2.36 20.86
N GLN A 360 4.52 3.09 21.49
CA GLN A 360 3.46 2.50 22.28
C GLN A 360 2.52 1.70 21.36
N ASN A 361 2.81 0.48 21.30
CA ASN A 361 1.99 -0.67 21.19
C ASN A 361 2.12 -1.46 22.51
N PHE A 362 3.11 -1.12 23.34
CA PHE A 362 3.40 -1.41 24.74
C PHE A 362 4.03 -2.77 25.11
N LEU A 363 5.22 -2.82 25.69
CA LEU A 363 5.62 -3.73 26.78
C LEU A 363 7.12 -3.77 27.04
N VAL A 364 7.53 -4.10 28.28
CA VAL A 364 8.92 -4.32 28.68
C VAL A 364 9.10 -5.77 29.08
N GLN A 365 10.01 -6.51 28.37
CA GLN A 365 10.57 -7.78 28.82
C GLN A 365 12.08 -7.78 28.50
N GLU A 366 12.91 -8.42 29.32
CA GLU A 366 14.34 -8.52 29.08
C GLU A 366 14.64 -9.22 27.76
N SER A 367 15.40 -8.56 26.89
CA SER A 367 15.57 -8.94 25.50
C SER A 367 16.58 -10.07 25.26
N GLU A 368 17.46 -10.38 26.20
CA GLU A 368 18.54 -11.35 25.98
C GLU A 368 18.07 -12.80 25.83
N ALA A 369 16.96 -13.18 26.48
CA ALA A 369 16.37 -14.52 26.33
C ALA A 369 15.58 -14.71 25.05
N LEU A 370 15.34 -13.63 24.29
CA LEU A 370 14.56 -13.62 23.05
C LEU A 370 15.43 -13.51 21.79
N TYR A 371 16.75 -13.52 21.95
CA TYR A 371 17.75 -13.62 20.88
C TYR A 371 17.47 -12.67 19.69
N PRO A 372 17.54 -11.35 19.88
CA PRO A 372 17.37 -10.40 18.79
C PRO A 372 18.42 -10.61 17.71
N HIS A 373 18.07 -10.27 16.46
CA HIS A 373 19.04 -10.29 15.38
C HIS A 373 20.17 -9.29 15.62
N GLU A 374 21.39 -9.67 15.29
CA GLU A 374 22.58 -8.82 15.42
C GLU A 374 22.64 -7.72 14.36
N THR A 375 21.89 -7.90 13.24
CA THR A 375 21.86 -6.93 12.15
C THR A 375 21.04 -5.71 12.57
N HIS A 376 21.56 -4.52 12.27
CA HIS A 376 20.89 -3.25 12.58
C HIS A 376 19.46 -3.14 12.02
N LEU A 377 19.14 -3.90 10.96
CA LEU A 377 17.85 -3.89 10.27
C LEU A 377 16.76 -4.66 11.03
N LEU A 378 17.15 -5.76 11.67
CA LEU A 378 16.25 -6.68 12.37
C LEU A 378 16.51 -6.74 13.88
N HIS A 379 17.18 -5.71 14.45
CA HIS A 379 17.52 -5.69 15.87
C HIS A 379 16.30 -5.76 16.80
N ASN A 380 15.13 -5.42 16.30
CA ASN A 380 13.86 -5.54 17.01
C ASN A 380 13.13 -6.86 16.73
N THR A 381 13.73 -7.79 15.99
CA THR A 381 13.14 -9.09 15.61
C THR A 381 13.97 -10.21 16.23
N SER A 382 13.30 -11.24 16.75
CA SER A 382 13.93 -12.44 17.31
C SER A 382 14.39 -13.41 16.22
N GLN A 383 15.49 -14.11 16.50
CA GLN A 383 15.94 -15.23 15.68
C GLN A 383 15.14 -16.52 15.96
N VAL A 384 14.32 -16.53 17.01
CA VAL A 384 13.58 -17.72 17.44
C VAL A 384 12.29 -17.89 16.64
N ASP A 385 12.10 -19.08 16.07
CA ASP A 385 10.81 -19.51 15.58
C ASP A 385 9.92 -19.94 16.76
N VAL A 386 8.92 -19.11 17.09
CA VAL A 386 8.04 -19.33 18.24
C VAL A 386 7.21 -20.64 18.10
N GLU A 387 6.89 -21.02 16.86
CA GLU A 387 6.08 -22.23 16.61
C GLU A 387 6.90 -23.53 16.68
N ASN A 388 8.21 -23.42 16.37
CA ASN A 388 9.13 -24.56 16.38
C ASN A 388 10.48 -24.13 16.94
N PRO A 389 10.58 -23.78 18.23
CA PRO A 389 11.80 -23.24 18.81
C PRO A 389 12.93 -24.28 18.83
N ASP A 390 14.06 -23.90 18.27
CA ASP A 390 15.30 -24.68 18.37
C ASP A 390 15.96 -24.40 19.74
N LEU A 391 15.60 -25.20 20.71
CA LEU A 391 16.10 -25.05 22.09
C LEU A 391 17.58 -25.48 22.27
N GLU A 392 18.17 -26.17 21.30
CA GLU A 392 19.62 -26.43 21.30
C GLU A 392 20.37 -25.16 20.94
N LYS A 393 19.88 -24.42 19.95
CA LYS A 393 20.43 -23.14 19.52
C LYS A 393 20.05 -21.98 20.46
N PHE A 394 18.83 -22.01 21.01
CA PHE A 394 18.25 -20.94 21.82
C PHE A 394 17.76 -21.44 23.20
N PRO A 395 18.64 -22.00 24.07
CA PRO A 395 18.23 -22.68 25.30
C PRO A 395 17.50 -21.77 26.29
N ARG A 396 17.84 -20.49 26.39
CA ARG A 396 17.18 -19.56 27.32
C ARG A 396 15.74 -19.24 26.93
N PHE A 397 15.33 -19.52 25.67
CA PHE A 397 13.95 -19.34 25.25
C PHE A 397 12.97 -20.26 26.01
N ALA A 398 13.44 -21.41 26.50
CA ALA A 398 12.64 -22.31 27.32
C ALA A 398 12.22 -21.70 28.69
N GLU A 399 12.93 -20.66 29.15
CA GLU A 399 12.67 -19.99 30.43
C GLU A 399 11.69 -18.82 30.29
N VAL A 400 11.34 -18.43 29.03
CA VAL A 400 10.49 -17.29 28.76
C VAL A 400 9.04 -17.58 29.17
N GLN A 401 8.52 -16.78 30.10
CA GLN A 401 7.11 -16.78 30.43
C GLN A 401 6.34 -15.96 29.41
N SER A 402 5.44 -16.59 28.69
CA SER A 402 4.62 -15.93 27.66
C SER A 402 3.16 -15.80 28.10
N LEU A 403 2.53 -14.69 27.74
CA LEU A 403 1.10 -14.54 27.75
C LEU A 403 0.57 -14.86 26.36
N ALA A 404 -0.66 -15.37 26.29
CA ALA A 404 -1.31 -15.68 25.03
C ALA A 404 -2.75 -15.19 25.01
N CYS A 405 -3.24 -14.88 23.82
CA CYS A 405 -4.65 -14.54 23.61
C CYS A 405 -5.11 -14.92 22.20
N VAL A 406 -6.40 -15.00 22.03
CA VAL A 406 -7.08 -15.05 20.73
C VAL A 406 -7.96 -13.79 20.65
N LEU A 407 -7.81 -13.03 19.57
CA LEU A 407 -8.61 -11.84 19.32
C LEU A 407 -9.76 -12.18 18.39
N GLU A 408 -10.95 -11.75 18.77
CA GLU A 408 -12.17 -11.82 17.97
C GLU A 408 -12.49 -10.45 17.35
N PRO A 409 -13.37 -10.37 16.34
CA PRO A 409 -13.79 -9.09 15.78
C PRO A 409 -14.37 -8.17 16.88
N GLY A 410 -13.83 -6.95 17.00
CA GLY A 410 -14.18 -5.97 18.03
C GLY A 410 -13.23 -5.95 19.23
N ASP A 411 -12.37 -6.94 19.38
CA ASP A 411 -11.33 -6.92 20.40
C ASP A 411 -10.23 -5.90 20.06
N MET A 412 -9.76 -5.17 21.05
CA MET A 412 -8.63 -4.28 20.95
C MET A 412 -7.55 -4.70 21.95
N LEU A 413 -6.45 -5.25 21.45
CA LEU A 413 -5.32 -5.66 22.29
C LEU A 413 -4.38 -4.47 22.51
N PHE A 414 -4.13 -4.18 23.78
CA PHE A 414 -3.11 -3.28 24.22
C PHE A 414 -1.78 -4.03 24.39
N ILE A 415 -0.77 -3.67 23.59
CA ILE A 415 0.59 -4.20 23.62
C ILE A 415 1.51 -3.07 24.05
N PRO A 416 2.14 -3.08 25.24
CA PRO A 416 3.02 -2.01 25.74
C PRO A 416 4.33 -1.81 24.90
N VAL A 417 4.96 -0.63 24.91
CA VAL A 417 6.20 -0.33 24.15
C VAL A 417 7.32 -1.33 24.43
N LYS A 418 8.06 -1.76 23.40
CA LYS A 418 9.14 -2.75 23.49
C LYS A 418 8.72 -4.12 24.02
N HIS A 419 7.44 -4.49 23.95
CA HIS A 419 7.00 -5.86 24.23
C HIS A 419 7.25 -6.77 23.05
N TRP A 420 7.94 -7.85 23.29
CA TRP A 420 8.10 -8.90 22.31
C TRP A 420 6.76 -9.60 22.09
N HIS A 421 6.32 -9.59 20.87
CA HIS A 421 5.05 -10.23 20.52
C HIS A 421 5.16 -10.94 19.17
N TYR A 422 4.39 -12.00 19.06
CA TYR A 422 4.23 -12.82 17.88
C TYR A 422 2.76 -12.84 17.51
N VAL A 423 2.44 -12.61 16.25
CA VAL A 423 1.04 -12.59 15.79
C VAL A 423 0.86 -13.55 14.62
N ARG A 424 -0.18 -14.38 14.69
CA ARG A 424 -0.59 -15.27 13.62
C ARG A 424 -2.08 -15.15 13.37
N ALA A 425 -2.48 -15.05 12.11
CA ALA A 425 -3.88 -15.08 11.71
C ALA A 425 -4.42 -16.52 11.70
N LEU A 426 -5.48 -16.77 12.46
CA LEU A 426 -6.17 -18.06 12.53
C LEU A 426 -7.24 -18.20 11.45
N ASP A 427 -7.69 -17.08 10.89
CA ASP A 427 -8.64 -16.98 9.79
C ASP A 427 -8.30 -15.77 8.91
N LEU A 428 -9.09 -15.51 7.87
CA LEU A 428 -9.02 -14.25 7.12
C LEU A 428 -9.23 -13.10 8.10
N SER A 429 -8.25 -12.22 8.19
CA SER A 429 -8.28 -11.11 9.14
C SER A 429 -7.92 -9.78 8.51
N PHE A 430 -8.58 -8.71 8.98
CA PHE A 430 -8.19 -7.34 8.75
C PHE A 430 -8.07 -6.65 10.11
N SER A 431 -6.86 -6.35 10.54
CA SER A 431 -6.56 -5.68 11.79
C SER A 431 -6.04 -4.27 11.54
N VAL A 432 -6.23 -3.40 12.53
CA VAL A 432 -5.73 -2.02 12.51
C VAL A 432 -4.91 -1.81 13.76
N SER A 433 -3.69 -1.28 13.63
CA SER A 433 -2.88 -0.89 14.77
C SER A 433 -2.72 0.62 14.84
N PHE A 434 -2.70 1.13 16.06
CA PHE A 434 -2.50 2.54 16.38
C PHE A 434 -1.21 2.65 17.19
N TRP A 435 -0.21 3.33 16.63
CA TRP A 435 1.05 3.57 17.31
C TRP A 435 1.11 5.02 17.77
N TRP A 436 1.31 5.21 19.08
CA TRP A 436 1.39 6.55 19.69
C TRP A 436 2.53 6.64 20.72
N THR A 437 2.92 7.83 21.17
CA THR A 437 4.04 8.08 22.11
C THR A 437 3.57 8.58 23.47
#